data_4440d503f607cf38f32978b903235322
#
_entry.id   4440d503f607cf38f32978b903235322
#
_cell.length_a   1.000
_cell.length_b   1.000
_cell.length_c   1.000
_cell.angle_alpha   90.00
_cell.angle_beta   90.00
_cell.angle_gamma   90.00
#
_symmetry.space_group_name_H-M   'P 1'
#
loop_
_entity.id
_entity.type
_entity.pdbx_description
1 polymer ?
#
loop_
_entity_poly.entity_id
_entity_poly.type
_entity_poly.pdbx_seq_one_letter_code
_entity_poly.pdbx_strand_id
1 'polypeptide(L)'
;MARATSIVRYAPHSHFSAHTHGGGEEFLVLEGVFQDEHGDFPAGSYIRNPPTSHHTPGSASGSVIFVKLWQFDPEDRTQVRLDTTAMPFTPAPGRPGVELIPLFRDDREDVRLERWRANGTITLDASGGAEFLVLQGGFEDGEDQFEPHSWLRLPPGSALRAKAGPEGCKAWIKTGHLLRIEGLTRT
;
A
#
# COMPACT_ATOMS: atom_id res chain seq x y z
N MET A 1 20.44 0.88 -6.57
CA MET A 1 19.20 0.20 -7.04
C MET A 1 18.10 1.23 -7.14
N ALA A 2 17.15 1.04 -8.06
CA ALA A 2 16.06 1.98 -8.24
C ALA A 2 14.89 1.66 -7.29
N ARG A 3 14.19 2.69 -6.82
CA ARG A 3 12.89 2.55 -6.14
C ARG A 3 11.88 1.94 -7.10
N ALA A 4 11.06 1.01 -6.63
CA ALA A 4 10.02 0.37 -7.43
C ALA A 4 8.68 0.33 -6.69
N THR A 5 7.61 0.46 -7.45
CA THR A 5 6.24 0.16 -7.05
C THR A 5 5.67 -0.74 -8.14
N SER A 6 5.21 -1.94 -7.79
CA SER A 6 4.86 -2.97 -8.78
C SER A 6 3.75 -3.87 -8.27
N ILE A 7 2.99 -4.45 -9.19
CA ILE A 7 2.17 -5.64 -8.93
C ILE A 7 2.96 -6.82 -9.48
N VAL A 8 3.28 -7.79 -8.63
CA VAL A 8 4.10 -8.96 -8.95
C VAL A 8 3.28 -10.21 -8.78
N ARG A 9 3.30 -11.08 -9.80
CA ARG A 9 2.66 -12.41 -9.77
C ARG A 9 3.72 -13.49 -9.57
N TYR A 10 3.53 -14.27 -8.52
CA TYR A 10 4.27 -15.50 -8.25
C TYR A 10 3.53 -16.67 -8.89
N ALA A 11 4.21 -17.44 -9.73
CA ALA A 11 3.63 -18.68 -10.26
C ALA A 11 3.49 -19.72 -9.12
N PRO A 12 2.58 -20.68 -9.23
CA PRO A 12 2.56 -21.83 -8.33
C PRO A 12 3.93 -22.54 -8.30
N HIS A 13 4.32 -22.99 -7.11
CA HIS A 13 5.62 -23.65 -6.84
C HIS A 13 6.86 -22.78 -7.11
N SER A 14 6.70 -21.45 -7.10
CA SER A 14 7.82 -20.53 -7.26
C SER A 14 8.58 -20.33 -5.95
N HIS A 15 9.91 -20.25 -6.07
CA HIS A 15 10.85 -19.96 -4.98
C HIS A 15 11.90 -18.98 -5.46
N PHE A 16 12.28 -18.06 -4.60
CA PHE A 16 13.38 -17.14 -4.84
C PHE A 16 14.52 -17.45 -3.86
N SER A 17 15.73 -17.08 -4.24
CA SER A 17 16.86 -17.19 -3.33
C SER A 17 16.70 -16.30 -2.11
N ALA A 18 17.20 -16.74 -0.98
CA ALA A 18 17.31 -15.91 0.22
C ALA A 18 18.02 -14.59 -0.10
N HIS A 19 17.44 -13.48 0.33
CA HIS A 19 18.02 -12.16 0.09
C HIS A 19 17.75 -11.20 1.24
N THR A 20 18.56 -10.13 1.28
CA THR A 20 18.46 -9.07 2.28
C THR A 20 17.91 -7.79 1.64
N HIS A 21 17.01 -7.13 2.32
CA HIS A 21 16.41 -5.87 1.88
C HIS A 21 17.34 -4.70 2.22
N GLY A 22 18.11 -4.21 1.24
CA GLY A 22 19.01 -3.06 1.46
C GLY A 22 18.27 -1.74 1.65
N GLY A 23 17.12 -1.55 1.01
CA GLY A 23 16.30 -0.34 1.09
C GLY A 23 14.87 -0.57 1.60
N GLY A 24 14.62 -1.73 2.21
CA GLY A 24 13.31 -2.16 2.70
C GLY A 24 12.36 -2.63 1.59
N GLU A 25 11.37 -3.39 2.03
CA GLU A 25 10.28 -3.93 1.23
C GLU A 25 8.96 -3.78 1.99
N GLU A 26 7.94 -3.28 1.33
CA GLU A 26 6.58 -3.18 1.86
C GLU A 26 5.63 -3.80 0.83
N PHE A 27 4.73 -4.69 1.26
CA PHE A 27 3.76 -5.27 0.34
C PHE A 27 2.42 -5.62 0.97
N LEU A 28 1.41 -5.67 0.12
CA LEU A 28 0.08 -6.19 0.40
C LEU A 28 -0.16 -7.39 -0.51
N VAL A 29 -0.57 -8.52 0.05
CA VAL A 29 -0.98 -9.70 -0.73
C VAL A 29 -2.38 -9.46 -1.28
N LEU A 30 -2.49 -9.45 -2.61
CA LEU A 30 -3.75 -9.20 -3.32
C LEU A 30 -4.50 -10.50 -3.60
N GLU A 31 -3.78 -11.57 -3.96
CA GLU A 31 -4.35 -12.87 -4.31
C GLU A 31 -3.43 -14.01 -3.83
N GLY A 32 -4.02 -15.18 -3.54
CA GLY A 32 -3.29 -16.38 -3.19
C GLY A 32 -2.60 -16.32 -1.85
N VAL A 33 -1.45 -17.00 -1.72
CA VAL A 33 -0.67 -17.08 -0.49
C VAL A 33 0.81 -16.83 -0.79
N PHE A 34 1.35 -15.75 -0.26
CA PHE A 34 2.79 -15.50 -0.20
C PHE A 34 3.37 -16.27 0.98
N GLN A 35 4.58 -16.81 0.84
CA GLN A 35 5.22 -17.64 1.86
C GLN A 35 6.69 -17.26 2.05
N ASP A 36 7.16 -17.33 3.28
CA ASP A 36 8.58 -17.29 3.63
C ASP A 36 8.83 -18.11 4.89
N GLU A 37 10.05 -18.08 5.45
CA GLU A 37 10.40 -18.79 6.70
C GLU A 37 9.63 -18.30 7.94
N HIS A 38 8.92 -17.19 7.84
CA HIS A 38 8.12 -16.66 8.94
C HIS A 38 6.65 -17.09 8.88
N GLY A 39 6.20 -17.72 7.80
CA GLY A 39 4.87 -18.29 7.67
C GLY A 39 4.19 -18.10 6.33
N ASP A 40 2.89 -18.34 6.36
CA ASP A 40 1.97 -18.20 5.23
C ASP A 40 1.21 -16.88 5.36
N PHE A 41 1.21 -16.09 4.29
CA PHE A 41 0.57 -14.79 4.22
C PHE A 41 -0.50 -14.81 3.11
N PRO A 42 -1.76 -15.09 3.45
CA PRO A 42 -2.85 -15.10 2.48
C PRO A 42 -3.23 -13.70 1.99
N ALA A 43 -4.09 -13.64 0.97
CA ALA A 43 -4.65 -12.38 0.48
C ALA A 43 -5.22 -11.53 1.61
N GLY A 44 -4.87 -10.24 1.65
CA GLY A 44 -5.15 -9.31 2.74
C GLY A 44 -4.03 -9.19 3.78
N SER A 45 -2.97 -10.00 3.70
CA SER A 45 -1.79 -9.81 4.55
C SER A 45 -1.00 -8.56 4.12
N TYR A 46 -0.67 -7.71 5.09
CA TYR A 46 0.21 -6.57 4.92
C TYR A 46 1.52 -6.80 5.66
N ILE A 47 2.62 -6.66 4.93
CA ILE A 47 3.96 -6.92 5.43
C ILE A 47 4.86 -5.71 5.19
N ARG A 48 5.70 -5.41 6.19
CA ARG A 48 6.72 -4.38 6.15
C ARG A 48 8.03 -4.95 6.66
N ASN A 49 9.00 -5.08 5.75
CA ASN A 49 10.33 -5.62 5.96
C ASN A 49 11.34 -4.47 5.86
N PRO A 50 11.82 -3.91 6.99
CA PRO A 50 12.72 -2.76 6.99
C PRO A 50 14.10 -3.11 6.41
N PRO A 51 14.96 -2.11 6.13
CA PRO A 51 16.35 -2.35 5.75
C PRO A 51 17.05 -3.30 6.70
N THR A 52 17.91 -4.15 6.18
CA THR A 52 18.64 -5.25 6.84
C THR A 52 17.81 -6.50 7.19
N SER A 53 16.50 -6.48 7.07
CA SER A 53 15.70 -7.71 7.14
C SER A 53 16.01 -8.63 5.96
N HIS A 54 15.73 -9.91 6.13
CA HIS A 54 15.96 -10.91 5.10
C HIS A 54 14.84 -11.94 5.10
N HIS A 55 14.60 -12.56 3.96
CA HIS A 55 13.71 -13.71 3.83
C HIS A 55 14.00 -14.54 2.58
N THR A 56 13.33 -15.68 2.47
CA THR A 56 13.34 -16.58 1.33
C THR A 56 11.92 -16.69 0.78
N PRO A 57 11.52 -15.80 -0.15
CA PRO A 57 10.13 -15.76 -0.59
C PRO A 57 9.77 -16.89 -1.54
N GLY A 58 8.52 -17.33 -1.46
CA GLY A 58 7.95 -18.34 -2.34
C GLY A 58 6.43 -18.29 -2.35
N SER A 59 5.84 -19.17 -3.14
CA SER A 59 4.40 -19.39 -3.16
C SER A 59 4.09 -20.79 -3.72
N ALA A 60 3.56 -21.68 -2.89
CA ALA A 60 3.18 -23.03 -3.33
C ALA A 60 1.96 -23.00 -4.24
N SER A 61 0.95 -22.18 -3.95
CA SER A 61 -0.29 -22.06 -4.71
C SER A 61 -0.29 -20.95 -5.75
N GLY A 62 0.75 -20.10 -5.76
CA GLY A 62 0.79 -18.84 -6.48
C GLY A 62 0.22 -17.69 -5.65
N SER A 63 0.69 -16.48 -5.90
CA SER A 63 0.20 -15.25 -5.27
C SER A 63 0.38 -14.03 -6.15
N VAL A 64 -0.36 -12.98 -5.85
CA VAL A 64 -0.17 -11.65 -6.42
C VAL A 64 0.04 -10.67 -5.27
N ILE A 65 1.10 -9.88 -5.35
CA ILE A 65 1.41 -8.86 -4.34
C ILE A 65 1.52 -7.48 -4.99
N PHE A 66 1.08 -6.46 -4.28
CA PHE A 66 1.45 -5.07 -4.54
C PHE A 66 2.66 -4.75 -3.66
N VAL A 67 3.81 -4.45 -4.27
CA VAL A 67 5.08 -4.32 -3.56
C VAL A 67 5.75 -2.98 -3.83
N LYS A 68 6.37 -2.42 -2.80
CA LYS A 68 7.19 -1.21 -2.83
C LYS A 68 8.59 -1.54 -2.31
N LEU A 69 9.60 -1.30 -3.16
CA LEU A 69 11.00 -1.61 -2.87
C LEU A 69 11.85 -0.34 -2.77
N TRP A 70 12.83 -0.34 -1.86
CA TRP A 70 13.80 0.74 -1.69
C TRP A 70 13.18 2.10 -1.33
N GLN A 71 12.14 2.10 -0.49
CA GLN A 71 11.39 3.31 -0.14
C GLN A 71 11.40 3.64 1.34
N PHE A 72 12.16 2.89 2.14
CA PHE A 72 12.29 3.08 3.58
C PHE A 72 13.39 4.08 3.94
N ASP A 73 13.33 4.61 5.15
CA ASP A 73 14.47 5.23 5.78
C ASP A 73 15.56 4.18 6.00
N PRO A 74 16.83 4.48 5.70
CA PRO A 74 17.93 3.54 5.96
C PRO A 74 18.05 3.09 7.42
N GLU A 75 17.60 3.94 8.36
CA GLU A 75 17.64 3.67 9.81
C GLU A 75 16.34 3.02 10.34
N ASP A 76 15.32 2.86 9.50
CA ASP A 76 14.10 2.18 9.93
C ASP A 76 14.36 0.70 10.22
N ARG A 77 13.84 0.23 11.34
CA ARG A 77 13.92 -1.17 11.79
C ARG A 77 12.56 -1.74 12.19
N THR A 78 11.48 -1.00 11.89
CA THR A 78 10.14 -1.40 12.28
C THR A 78 9.57 -2.43 11.33
N GLN A 79 9.47 -3.67 11.81
CA GLN A 79 8.83 -4.76 11.09
C GLN A 79 7.35 -4.83 11.42
N VAL A 80 6.51 -5.07 10.40
CA VAL A 80 5.05 -5.20 10.55
C VAL A 80 4.59 -6.45 9.81
N ARG A 81 3.67 -7.21 10.41
CA ARG A 81 2.92 -8.30 9.79
C ARG A 81 1.49 -8.25 10.31
N LEU A 82 0.54 -7.96 9.43
CA LEU A 82 -0.87 -7.82 9.78
C LEU A 82 -1.73 -8.68 8.86
N ASP A 83 -2.70 -9.36 9.42
CA ASP A 83 -3.84 -9.91 8.67
C ASP A 83 -4.97 -8.88 8.68
N THR A 84 -5.10 -8.12 7.59
CA THR A 84 -6.12 -7.06 7.51
C THR A 84 -7.53 -7.61 7.38
N THR A 85 -7.69 -8.89 7.08
CA THR A 85 -9.02 -9.52 7.00
C THR A 85 -9.63 -9.75 8.38
N ALA A 86 -8.78 -9.92 9.40
CA ALA A 86 -9.19 -10.05 10.79
C ALA A 86 -9.39 -8.70 11.51
N MET A 87 -9.04 -7.58 10.86
CA MET A 87 -9.10 -6.25 11.46
C MET A 87 -10.41 -5.53 11.10
N PRO A 88 -11.09 -4.90 12.06
CA PRO A 88 -12.30 -4.14 11.78
C PRO A 88 -11.96 -2.79 11.13
N PHE A 89 -12.76 -2.39 10.14
CA PHE A 89 -12.81 -1.00 9.70
C PHE A 89 -13.46 -0.14 10.78
N THR A 90 -12.85 1.00 11.07
CA THR A 90 -13.36 1.99 12.03
C THR A 90 -13.59 3.34 11.35
N PRO A 91 -14.61 4.14 11.77
CA PRO A 91 -14.85 5.45 11.20
C PRO A 91 -13.62 6.35 11.25
N ALA A 92 -13.27 6.98 10.13
CA ALA A 92 -12.16 7.93 10.05
C ALA A 92 -12.55 9.25 10.75
N PRO A 93 -11.79 9.72 11.75
CA PRO A 93 -12.10 10.97 12.45
C PRO A 93 -12.21 12.16 11.47
N GLY A 94 -13.31 12.92 11.58
CA GLY A 94 -13.56 14.11 10.76
C GLY A 94 -13.82 13.86 9.27
N ARG A 95 -13.97 12.59 8.84
CA ARG A 95 -14.18 12.23 7.42
C ARG A 95 -15.44 11.36 7.26
N PRO A 96 -16.64 11.96 7.23
CA PRO A 96 -17.90 11.21 7.11
C PRO A 96 -17.92 10.33 5.84
N GLY A 97 -18.36 9.07 6.00
CA GLY A 97 -18.43 8.10 4.89
C GLY A 97 -17.10 7.44 4.54
N VAL A 98 -16.06 7.66 5.36
CA VAL A 98 -14.78 6.96 5.28
C VAL A 98 -14.58 6.13 6.54
N GLU A 99 -14.19 4.87 6.34
CA GLU A 99 -13.72 3.98 7.40
C GLU A 99 -12.30 3.53 7.05
N LEU A 100 -11.49 3.20 8.05
CA LEU A 100 -10.09 2.82 7.85
C LEU A 100 -9.64 1.67 8.74
N ILE A 101 -8.60 0.97 8.26
CA ILE A 101 -7.73 0.08 9.03
C ILE A 101 -6.34 0.70 8.99
N PRO A 102 -5.74 1.12 10.12
CA PRO A 102 -4.37 1.58 10.16
C PRO A 102 -3.41 0.39 9.94
N LEU A 103 -2.40 0.57 9.09
CA LEU A 103 -1.39 -0.45 8.81
C LEU A 103 -0.03 -0.09 9.41
N PHE A 104 0.41 1.16 9.19
CA PHE A 104 1.65 1.69 9.75
C PHE A 104 1.59 3.21 9.81
N ARG A 105 2.21 3.80 10.83
CA ARG A 105 2.36 5.24 10.93
C ARG A 105 3.60 5.61 11.75
N ASP A 106 4.34 6.58 11.24
CA ASP A 106 5.44 7.26 11.93
C ASP A 106 5.41 8.77 11.62
N ASP A 107 6.52 9.48 11.83
CA ASP A 107 6.66 10.91 11.52
C ASP A 107 6.84 11.22 10.02
N ARG A 108 6.98 10.20 9.18
CA ARG A 108 7.29 10.30 7.75
C ARG A 108 6.12 9.87 6.87
N GLU A 109 5.36 8.89 7.32
CA GLU A 109 4.33 8.24 6.51
C GLU A 109 3.16 7.72 7.34
N ASP A 110 2.00 7.65 6.69
CA ASP A 110 0.79 7.03 7.22
C ASP A 110 0.26 6.09 6.15
N VAL A 111 0.21 4.79 6.48
CA VAL A 111 -0.23 3.71 5.59
C VAL A 111 -1.50 3.07 6.17
N ARG A 112 -2.53 2.94 5.33
CA ARG A 112 -3.82 2.42 5.78
C ARG A 112 -4.63 1.82 4.64
N LEU A 113 -5.60 1.00 4.96
CA LEU A 113 -6.72 0.70 4.08
C LEU A 113 -7.85 1.69 4.37
N GLU A 114 -8.47 2.21 3.34
CA GLU A 114 -9.72 2.98 3.47
C GLU A 114 -10.86 2.30 2.72
N ARG A 115 -12.06 2.44 3.26
CA ARG A 115 -13.31 2.08 2.63
C ARG A 115 -14.18 3.32 2.55
N TRP A 116 -14.59 3.70 1.35
CA TRP A 116 -15.40 4.87 1.05
C TRP A 116 -16.82 4.46 0.72
N ARG A 117 -17.78 5.16 1.30
CA ARG A 117 -19.20 4.91 1.04
C ARG A 117 -19.54 5.15 -0.44
N ALA A 118 -20.45 4.33 -0.98
CA ALA A 118 -20.99 4.47 -2.33
C ALA A 118 -21.48 5.90 -2.62
N ASN A 119 -21.08 6.43 -3.78
CA ASN A 119 -21.37 7.78 -4.26
C ASN A 119 -20.90 8.91 -3.32
N GLY A 120 -20.04 8.59 -2.33
CA GLY A 120 -19.51 9.57 -1.38
C GLY A 120 -18.46 10.48 -2.03
N THR A 121 -18.46 11.76 -1.64
CA THR A 121 -17.39 12.69 -2.00
C THR A 121 -16.28 12.60 -0.95
N ILE A 122 -15.06 12.41 -1.43
CA ILE A 122 -13.88 12.22 -0.60
C ILE A 122 -12.90 13.36 -0.86
N THR A 123 -12.44 13.98 0.21
CA THR A 123 -11.29 14.90 0.16
C THR A 123 -10.15 14.31 0.96
N LEU A 124 -8.93 14.40 0.42
CA LEU A 124 -7.72 13.99 1.12
C LEU A 124 -6.62 15.02 0.87
N ASP A 125 -6.04 15.51 1.96
CA ASP A 125 -4.85 16.35 1.90
C ASP A 125 -3.62 15.49 1.55
N ALA A 126 -2.97 15.83 0.44
CA ALA A 126 -1.73 15.22 0.01
C ALA A 126 -0.54 16.21 0.11
N SER A 127 -0.54 17.06 1.14
CA SER A 127 0.54 18.02 1.39
C SER A 127 1.92 17.36 1.42
N GLY A 128 2.02 16.16 1.98
CA GLY A 128 3.20 15.30 1.97
C GLY A 128 3.29 14.33 0.80
N GLY A 129 2.41 14.48 -0.20
CA GLY A 129 2.22 13.51 -1.28
C GLY A 129 1.39 12.31 -0.85
N ALA A 130 0.79 11.62 -1.82
CA ALA A 130 -0.02 10.44 -1.56
C ALA A 130 0.10 9.41 -2.67
N GLU A 131 -0.09 8.15 -2.34
CA GLU A 131 -0.26 7.04 -3.29
C GLU A 131 -1.49 6.23 -2.92
N PHE A 132 -2.18 5.74 -3.95
CA PHE A 132 -3.40 4.95 -3.85
C PHE A 132 -3.27 3.72 -4.74
N LEU A 133 -3.71 2.58 -4.25
CA LEU A 133 -4.04 1.41 -5.07
C LEU A 133 -5.50 1.05 -4.82
N VAL A 134 -6.33 1.08 -5.85
CA VAL A 134 -7.72 0.62 -5.75
C VAL A 134 -7.75 -0.90 -5.62
N LEU A 135 -8.45 -1.40 -4.60
CA LEU A 135 -8.57 -2.82 -4.31
C LEU A 135 -9.95 -3.38 -4.72
N GLN A 136 -11.01 -2.57 -4.52
CA GLN A 136 -12.39 -2.94 -4.86
C GLN A 136 -13.19 -1.68 -5.18
N GLY A 137 -14.22 -1.82 -6.02
CA GLY A 137 -15.02 -0.70 -6.48
C GLY A 137 -14.19 0.28 -7.29
N GLY A 138 -14.35 1.58 -7.04
CA GLY A 138 -13.58 2.58 -7.76
C GLY A 138 -13.96 4.01 -7.37
N PHE A 139 -13.30 4.97 -8.00
CA PHE A 139 -13.60 6.39 -7.83
C PHE A 139 -13.26 7.18 -9.11
N GLU A 140 -13.78 8.39 -9.20
CA GLU A 140 -13.45 9.39 -10.20
C GLU A 140 -12.79 10.62 -9.55
N ASP A 141 -11.81 11.24 -10.22
CA ASP A 141 -11.22 12.53 -9.87
C ASP A 141 -11.15 13.38 -11.15
N GLY A 142 -12.06 14.34 -11.26
CA GLY A 142 -12.27 15.07 -12.52
C GLY A 142 -12.78 14.13 -13.62
N GLU A 143 -12.02 14.02 -14.73
CA GLU A 143 -12.35 13.14 -15.86
C GLU A 143 -11.70 11.75 -15.74
N ASP A 144 -10.79 11.57 -14.80
CA ASP A 144 -10.08 10.31 -14.60
C ASP A 144 -10.92 9.32 -13.79
N GLN A 145 -10.93 8.07 -14.23
CA GLN A 145 -11.61 6.96 -13.55
C GLN A 145 -10.59 5.93 -13.06
N PHE A 146 -10.77 5.51 -11.81
CA PHE A 146 -9.90 4.56 -11.13
C PHE A 146 -10.71 3.32 -10.75
N GLU A 147 -10.36 2.19 -11.32
CA GLU A 147 -10.95 0.87 -11.08
C GLU A 147 -9.97 -0.06 -10.36
N PRO A 148 -10.35 -1.29 -9.98
CA PRO A 148 -9.45 -2.22 -9.30
C PRO A 148 -8.09 -2.36 -9.99
N HIS A 149 -7.03 -2.25 -9.19
CA HIS A 149 -5.61 -2.22 -9.58
C HIS A 149 -5.14 -0.92 -10.26
N SER A 150 -6.00 0.08 -10.41
CA SER A 150 -5.53 1.43 -10.75
C SER A 150 -4.64 1.97 -9.64
N TRP A 151 -3.52 2.58 -10.03
CA TRP A 151 -2.58 3.22 -9.13
C TRP A 151 -2.49 4.72 -9.42
N LEU A 152 -2.68 5.54 -8.38
CA LEU A 152 -2.59 6.99 -8.45
C LEU A 152 -1.47 7.48 -7.52
N ARG A 153 -0.65 8.40 -8.01
CA ARG A 153 0.35 9.10 -7.22
C ARG A 153 0.15 10.60 -7.32
N LEU A 154 -0.04 11.25 -6.18
CA LEU A 154 -0.17 12.70 -6.06
C LEU A 154 1.14 13.29 -5.51
N PRO A 155 1.73 14.27 -6.18
CA PRO A 155 2.93 14.94 -5.67
C PRO A 155 2.66 15.73 -4.39
N PRO A 156 3.70 16.05 -3.59
CA PRO A 156 3.56 16.94 -2.44
C PRO A 156 2.89 18.28 -2.80
N GLY A 157 2.01 18.76 -1.93
CA GLY A 157 1.24 19.99 -2.13
C GLY A 157 -0.05 19.81 -2.94
N SER A 158 -0.40 18.56 -3.29
CA SER A 158 -1.66 18.23 -3.96
C SER A 158 -2.79 17.98 -2.96
N ALA A 159 -4.02 17.86 -3.50
CA ALA A 159 -5.19 17.36 -2.79
C ALA A 159 -6.00 16.47 -3.72
N LEU A 160 -6.58 15.40 -3.18
CA LEU A 160 -7.55 14.57 -3.89
C LEU A 160 -8.96 15.11 -3.64
N ARG A 161 -9.78 15.17 -4.70
CA ARG A 161 -11.22 15.43 -4.63
C ARG A 161 -11.95 14.38 -5.44
N ALA A 162 -12.14 13.23 -4.85
CA ALA A 162 -12.69 12.07 -5.52
C ALA A 162 -14.19 11.89 -5.21
N LYS A 163 -14.89 11.22 -6.11
CA LYS A 163 -16.21 10.68 -5.88
C LYS A 163 -16.16 9.17 -6.02
N ALA A 164 -16.51 8.46 -4.94
CA ALA A 164 -16.59 7.01 -4.97
C ALA A 164 -17.67 6.52 -5.92
N GLY A 165 -17.42 5.41 -6.58
CA GLY A 165 -18.37 4.76 -7.48
C GLY A 165 -19.64 4.25 -6.78
N PRO A 166 -20.59 3.68 -7.55
CA PRO A 166 -21.88 3.21 -7.02
C PRO A 166 -21.74 2.04 -6.02
N GLU A 167 -20.64 1.31 -6.05
CA GLU A 167 -20.32 0.25 -5.08
C GLU A 167 -19.40 0.71 -3.95
N GLY A 168 -19.03 2.01 -3.93
CA GLY A 168 -17.99 2.55 -3.07
C GLY A 168 -16.59 2.29 -3.59
N CYS A 169 -15.60 2.48 -2.73
CA CYS A 169 -14.20 2.18 -3.05
C CYS A 169 -13.49 1.62 -1.81
N LYS A 170 -12.69 0.57 -2.00
CA LYS A 170 -11.68 0.15 -1.03
C LYS A 170 -10.31 0.37 -1.64
N ALA A 171 -9.45 1.09 -0.94
CA ALA A 171 -8.11 1.41 -1.43
C ALA A 171 -7.04 1.22 -0.34
N TRP A 172 -5.84 0.79 -0.75
CA TRP A 172 -4.63 0.98 0.02
C TRP A 172 -4.13 2.40 -0.23
N ILE A 173 -3.75 3.10 0.84
CA ILE A 173 -3.35 4.51 0.79
C ILE A 173 -2.11 4.71 1.63
N LYS A 174 -1.13 5.46 1.07
CA LYS A 174 0.07 5.90 1.75
C LYS A 174 0.24 7.41 1.56
N THR A 175 0.41 8.15 2.65
CA THR A 175 0.57 9.61 2.63
C THR A 175 1.82 10.06 3.37
N GLY A 176 2.36 11.25 3.04
CA GLY A 176 3.49 11.88 3.73
C GLY A 176 4.86 11.50 3.16
N HIS A 177 5.02 10.30 2.65
CA HIS A 177 6.30 9.68 2.27
C HIS A 177 7.03 10.34 1.09
N LEU A 178 6.36 11.20 0.31
CA LEU A 178 6.96 11.80 -0.89
C LEU A 178 7.77 13.07 -0.61
N LEU A 179 7.69 13.64 0.60
CA LEU A 179 8.48 14.82 1.00
C LEU A 179 9.97 14.50 1.11
N ARG A 180 10.33 13.26 1.43
CA ARG A 180 11.71 12.83 1.72
C ARG A 180 12.26 11.88 0.65
N ILE A 181 11.82 12.04 -0.59
CA ILE A 181 12.43 11.34 -1.71
C ILE A 181 13.78 12.02 -2.01
N GLU A 182 14.86 11.46 -1.48
CA GLU A 182 16.20 11.86 -1.85
C GLU A 182 16.40 11.69 -3.37
N GLY A 183 16.88 12.76 -4.02
CA GLY A 183 17.13 12.78 -5.48
C GLY A 183 16.10 13.52 -6.31
N LEU A 184 15.02 14.05 -5.75
CA LEU A 184 14.14 15.03 -6.39
C LEU A 184 14.39 16.45 -5.83
N THR A 185 15.65 16.87 -5.77
CA THR A 185 15.94 18.31 -5.66
C THR A 185 15.46 18.97 -6.97
N ARG A 186 14.45 19.85 -6.83
CA ARG A 186 14.09 20.77 -7.91
C ARG A 186 15.33 21.59 -8.25
N THR A 187 15.88 21.37 -9.43
CA THR A 187 16.74 22.35 -10.12
C THR A 187 15.89 23.48 -10.64
#